data_19b06dfd70c9f07b788bec70780a5070
#
_entry.id   19b06dfd70c9f07b788bec70780a5070
#
_cell.length_a   1.000
_cell.length_b   1.000
_cell.length_c   1.000
_cell.angle_alpha   90.00
_cell.angle_beta   90.00
_cell.angle_gamma   90.00
#
_symmetry.space_group_name_H-M   'P 1'
#
loop_
_entity.id
_entity.type
_entity.pdbx_description
1 polymer ?
#
loop_
_entity_poly.entity_id
_entity_poly.type
_entity_poly.pdbx_seq_one_letter_code
_entity_poly.pdbx_strand_id
1 'polypeptide(L)'
;MPCRFAESSWTLFGMETSAIAGTSAQAGEGSHAHLGSSPGVSSAAKPINKRLLYAALFLVGFALRFGFVLWQHTYVRAPGSILPFGSEICQIAKSIVEGKGYSSPFFGGDTGPTSWIAPVYPLLCAAVFRLFGVYSVASAVVLLFLQCLMAAATSIAIYALGARTVGARAGLWAAWIWAVSPIFFRWPVSWIWDFTATALLVSLALITTIDAAEKGTLRLWLRMAAVWALLALTNPAPLSVMPFALLYAAYENHKAGGRWMRSLVFSCVLFGAVVSPWLIRNEVVFGKLVFFRSNYWFEFHMGNFHGSNGMGFTGVHPGVNPKEFHKYAAWGELRYVNYYKHESFAFIQKYPSEFIALTLHRTLWFWDGTPLNYWTREWWKPWKFWPLSLLGWLGLIFVCTRRPSGWILFASVLVVYPIPYYLAYPVAKYRHAIEPELLLLSVYLAFVLWGEIRLLVGRKS
;
A
#
# COMPACT_ATOMS: atom_id res chain seq x y z
N MET A 1 2.76 54.09 -0.14
CA MET A 1 4.12 54.12 -0.75
C MET A 1 4.43 52.72 -1.24
N PRO A 2 4.61 52.54 -2.55
CA PRO A 2 4.89 51.23 -3.15
C PRO A 2 6.39 51.11 -3.46
N CYS A 3 6.98 49.95 -3.27
CA CYS A 3 8.26 49.58 -3.87
C CYS A 3 8.06 48.48 -4.87
N ARG A 4 8.25 48.82 -6.13
CA ARG A 4 8.48 47.90 -7.28
C ARG A 4 9.95 47.44 -7.25
N PHE A 5 10.17 46.17 -7.58
CA PHE A 5 11.37 45.66 -8.27
C PHE A 5 10.89 44.54 -9.16
N ALA A 6 10.87 44.73 -10.41
CA ALA A 6 11.86 44.69 -11.47
C ALA A 6 12.00 43.24 -12.04
N GLU A 7 11.38 43.06 -13.23
CA GLU A 7 11.58 41.97 -14.17
C GLU A 7 13.05 41.93 -14.64
N SER A 8 13.59 40.75 -14.82
CA SER A 8 14.69 40.53 -15.76
C SER A 8 14.50 39.22 -16.52
N SER A 9 14.19 39.43 -17.78
CA SER A 9 14.19 38.49 -18.88
C SER A 9 15.56 37.85 -19.13
N TRP A 10 15.59 36.54 -19.39
CA TRP A 10 16.64 35.88 -20.17
C TRP A 10 16.02 35.07 -21.28
N THR A 11 16.00 35.68 -22.49
CA THR A 11 15.94 35.03 -23.79
C THR A 11 17.36 34.85 -24.31
N LEU A 12 17.52 33.81 -25.14
CA LEU A 12 18.58 33.51 -26.12
C LEU A 12 19.35 32.24 -25.86
N PHE A 13 19.02 31.20 -26.61
CA PHE A 13 19.87 30.66 -27.66
C PHE A 13 19.07 29.69 -28.52
N GLY A 14 18.69 30.16 -29.72
CA GLY A 14 18.29 29.32 -30.82
C GLY A 14 19.56 28.81 -31.54
N MET A 15 19.51 27.60 -32.04
CA MET A 15 20.39 27.15 -33.11
C MET A 15 19.61 26.27 -34.08
N GLU A 16 19.75 26.69 -35.32
CA GLU A 16 19.05 26.30 -36.54
C GLU A 16 19.34 24.88 -36.98
N THR A 17 18.35 24.37 -37.67
CA THR A 17 18.38 23.21 -38.54
C THR A 17 19.21 23.52 -39.82
N SER A 18 20.03 22.59 -40.28
CA SER A 18 20.36 22.48 -41.69
C SER A 18 20.40 21.01 -42.12
N ALA A 19 19.51 20.70 -43.03
CA ALA A 19 19.49 19.49 -43.81
C ALA A 19 20.50 19.63 -44.97
N ILE A 20 21.25 18.56 -45.24
CA ILE A 20 21.87 18.33 -46.55
C ILE A 20 21.65 16.89 -46.97
N ALA A 21 21.03 16.76 -48.11
CA ALA A 21 20.78 15.52 -48.84
C ALA A 21 21.92 15.18 -49.81
N GLY A 22 22.09 13.88 -50.06
CA GLY A 22 22.51 13.32 -51.34
C GLY A 22 23.99 13.05 -51.49
N THR A 23 24.46 11.89 -51.79
CA THR A 23 24.47 11.19 -53.07
C THR A 23 25.34 9.93 -52.97
N SER A 24 24.94 8.95 -53.71
CA SER A 24 25.56 7.66 -53.99
C SER A 24 26.89 7.76 -54.74
N ALA A 25 27.85 6.87 -54.48
CA ALA A 25 28.71 6.25 -55.53
C ALA A 25 29.44 5.02 -55.03
N GLN A 26 29.62 4.11 -55.93
CA GLN A 26 30.08 2.75 -55.90
C GLN A 26 31.61 2.56 -55.71
N ALA A 27 31.92 1.36 -55.23
CA ALA A 27 32.95 0.41 -55.67
C ALA A 27 34.43 0.71 -55.42
N GLY A 28 35.09 -0.25 -54.84
CA GLY A 28 36.53 -0.42 -54.82
C GLY A 28 36.98 -1.61 -53.99
N GLU A 29 37.22 -2.77 -54.64
CA GLU A 29 37.87 -3.95 -54.06
C GLU A 29 39.29 -3.65 -53.61
N GLY A 30 39.77 -4.28 -52.53
CA GLY A 30 41.17 -4.23 -52.14
C GLY A 30 41.48 -4.98 -50.83
N SER A 31 41.67 -6.26 -50.93
CA SER A 31 42.72 -7.15 -50.39
C SER A 31 43.38 -6.88 -49.01
N HIS A 32 43.23 -7.89 -48.14
CA HIS A 32 44.21 -8.43 -47.16
C HIS A 32 44.89 -7.55 -46.11
N ALA A 33 44.53 -7.78 -44.85
CA ALA A 33 45.50 -8.06 -43.81
C ALA A 33 44.81 -8.71 -42.58
N HIS A 34 45.25 -9.95 -42.27
CA HIS A 34 44.99 -10.63 -41.00
C HIS A 34 45.63 -9.85 -39.84
N LEU A 35 44.84 -9.43 -38.87
CA LEU A 35 45.35 -9.08 -37.54
C LEU A 35 44.39 -9.56 -36.48
N GLY A 36 44.90 -10.42 -35.68
CA GLY A 36 44.59 -10.87 -34.35
C GLY A 36 43.18 -10.69 -33.80
N SER A 37 42.39 -11.77 -33.73
CA SER A 37 41.21 -11.90 -32.90
C SER A 37 41.62 -11.87 -31.42
N SER A 38 41.41 -10.74 -30.75
CA SER A 38 41.37 -10.69 -29.29
C SER A 38 40.14 -11.49 -28.81
N PRO A 39 40.28 -12.41 -27.86
CA PRO A 39 39.14 -13.09 -27.29
C PRO A 39 38.36 -12.08 -26.42
N GLY A 40 37.35 -11.46 -27.00
CA GLY A 40 36.37 -10.70 -26.27
C GLY A 40 35.61 -11.64 -25.31
N VAL A 41 36.01 -11.63 -24.03
CA VAL A 41 35.26 -12.26 -22.95
C VAL A 41 33.98 -11.46 -22.76
N SER A 42 33.02 -11.67 -23.63
CA SER A 42 31.62 -11.36 -23.37
C SER A 42 31.07 -12.44 -22.44
N SER A 43 31.31 -12.28 -21.15
CA SER A 43 30.59 -13.01 -20.12
C SER A 43 29.14 -12.57 -20.17
N ALA A 44 28.37 -13.11 -21.11
CA ALA A 44 26.91 -13.01 -21.07
C ALA A 44 26.44 -13.70 -19.79
N ALA A 45 26.09 -12.91 -18.77
CA ALA A 45 25.55 -13.41 -17.52
C ALA A 45 24.36 -14.34 -17.85
N LYS A 46 24.46 -15.60 -17.44
CA LYS A 46 23.39 -16.61 -17.66
C LYS A 46 22.05 -16.03 -17.24
N PRO A 47 20.97 -16.16 -18.04
CA PRO A 47 19.67 -15.66 -17.70
C PRO A 47 19.21 -16.27 -16.36
N ILE A 48 18.84 -15.41 -15.41
CA ILE A 48 18.37 -15.85 -14.09
C ILE A 48 17.11 -16.70 -14.30
N ASN A 49 17.14 -17.94 -13.79
CA ASN A 49 15.95 -18.78 -13.78
C ASN A 49 14.89 -18.16 -12.87
N LYS A 50 13.88 -17.52 -13.46
CA LYS A 50 12.83 -16.82 -12.73
C LYS A 50 12.07 -17.72 -11.73
N ARG A 51 11.88 -19.01 -12.05
CA ARG A 51 11.21 -19.95 -11.14
C ARG A 51 12.03 -20.17 -9.87
N LEU A 52 13.33 -20.38 -10.03
CA LEU A 52 14.24 -20.53 -8.89
C LEU A 52 14.34 -19.26 -8.07
N LEU A 53 14.40 -18.09 -8.71
CA LEU A 53 14.39 -16.81 -8.02
C LEU A 53 13.11 -16.60 -7.20
N TYR A 54 11.93 -16.87 -7.77
CA TYR A 54 10.67 -16.74 -7.06
C TYR A 54 10.57 -17.72 -5.88
N ALA A 55 11.02 -18.96 -6.09
CA ALA A 55 11.08 -19.94 -5.01
C ALA A 55 12.03 -19.50 -3.89
N ALA A 56 13.21 -18.99 -4.22
CA ALA A 56 14.19 -18.50 -3.24
C ALA A 56 13.65 -17.29 -2.44
N LEU A 57 13.11 -16.28 -3.10
CA LEU A 57 12.51 -15.10 -2.45
C LEU A 57 11.37 -15.50 -1.50
N PHE A 58 10.50 -16.41 -1.98
CA PHE A 58 9.38 -16.88 -1.19
C PHE A 58 9.82 -17.70 0.02
N LEU A 59 10.64 -18.75 -0.21
CA LEU A 59 11.05 -19.65 0.85
C LEU A 59 11.91 -18.98 1.92
N VAL A 60 12.87 -18.12 1.52
CA VAL A 60 13.69 -17.37 2.48
C VAL A 60 12.82 -16.36 3.23
N GLY A 61 12.01 -15.58 2.53
CA GLY A 61 11.12 -14.59 3.15
C GLY A 61 10.12 -15.20 4.12
N PHE A 62 9.57 -16.38 3.78
CA PHE A 62 8.67 -17.14 4.63
C PHE A 62 9.40 -17.76 5.83
N ALA A 63 10.51 -18.48 5.58
CA ALA A 63 11.24 -19.19 6.63
C ALA A 63 11.75 -18.24 7.73
N LEU A 64 12.28 -17.07 7.35
CA LEU A 64 12.75 -16.07 8.32
C LEU A 64 11.61 -15.52 9.17
N ARG A 65 10.45 -15.20 8.57
CA ARG A 65 9.29 -14.65 9.31
C ARG A 65 8.63 -15.72 10.19
N PHE A 66 8.34 -16.88 9.63
CA PHE A 66 7.69 -17.94 10.38
C PHE A 66 8.62 -18.55 11.41
N GLY A 67 9.92 -18.67 11.11
CA GLY A 67 10.95 -19.01 12.08
C GLY A 67 11.00 -18.02 13.24
N PHE A 68 10.87 -16.72 12.97
CA PHE A 68 10.75 -15.69 14.02
C PHE A 68 9.49 -15.85 14.86
N VAL A 69 8.33 -16.16 14.23
CA VAL A 69 7.07 -16.45 14.95
C VAL A 69 7.26 -17.60 15.94
N LEU A 70 7.91 -18.69 15.49
CA LEU A 70 8.15 -19.87 16.33
C LEU A 70 9.20 -19.58 17.44
N TRP A 71 10.27 -18.88 17.09
CA TRP A 71 11.35 -18.55 18.04
C TRP A 71 10.90 -17.60 19.16
N GLN A 72 10.13 -16.55 18.81
CA GLN A 72 9.64 -15.55 19.75
C GLN A 72 8.30 -15.92 20.39
N HIS A 73 7.72 -17.07 20.02
CA HIS A 73 6.40 -17.52 20.50
C HIS A 73 5.30 -16.45 20.37
N THR A 74 5.33 -15.64 19.28
CA THR A 74 4.39 -14.53 19.11
C THR A 74 2.93 -14.97 18.98
N TYR A 75 2.69 -16.25 18.76
CA TYR A 75 1.36 -16.90 18.78
C TYR A 75 0.81 -17.12 20.19
N VAL A 76 1.64 -16.97 21.24
CA VAL A 76 1.21 -17.13 22.63
C VAL A 76 0.66 -15.80 23.15
N ARG A 77 -0.56 -15.84 23.65
CA ARG A 77 -1.20 -14.66 24.23
C ARG A 77 -0.59 -14.38 25.62
N ALA A 78 -0.01 -13.20 25.77
CA ALA A 78 0.49 -12.75 27.07
C ALA A 78 -0.70 -12.42 28.02
N PRO A 79 -0.56 -12.62 29.34
CA PRO A 79 -1.56 -12.22 30.32
C PRO A 79 -1.92 -10.72 30.14
N GLY A 80 -3.22 -10.40 30.09
CA GLY A 80 -3.71 -9.03 29.90
C GLY A 80 -3.58 -8.47 28.49
N SER A 81 -2.99 -9.21 27.53
CA SER A 81 -2.88 -8.80 26.12
C SER A 81 -3.89 -9.54 25.23
N ILE A 82 -4.34 -8.89 24.17
CA ILE A 82 -5.11 -9.54 23.12
C ILE A 82 -4.23 -10.08 21.99
N LEU A 83 -2.97 -9.61 21.90
CA LEU A 83 -2.04 -10.05 20.87
C LEU A 83 -1.78 -11.56 20.94
N PRO A 84 -1.60 -12.23 19.80
CA PRO A 84 -1.49 -11.67 18.44
C PRO A 84 -2.83 -11.34 17.76
N PHE A 85 -3.96 -11.62 18.38
CA PHE A 85 -5.27 -11.41 17.75
C PHE A 85 -5.61 -9.91 17.63
N GLY A 86 -6.15 -9.52 16.48
CA GLY A 86 -6.71 -8.18 16.28
C GLY A 86 -8.05 -8.04 17.01
N SER A 87 -8.28 -6.87 17.64
CA SER A 87 -9.48 -6.67 18.46
C SER A 87 -10.77 -6.85 17.67
N GLU A 88 -11.09 -5.93 16.78
CA GLU A 88 -12.37 -5.87 16.07
C GLU A 88 -12.51 -7.02 15.05
N ILE A 89 -11.45 -7.29 14.29
CA ILE A 89 -11.43 -8.35 13.27
C ILE A 89 -11.74 -9.71 13.89
N CYS A 90 -11.05 -10.04 15.00
CA CYS A 90 -11.21 -11.34 15.63
C CYS A 90 -12.49 -11.45 16.47
N GLN A 91 -13.05 -10.32 16.97
CA GLN A 91 -14.36 -10.32 17.62
C GLN A 91 -15.48 -10.58 16.61
N ILE A 92 -15.43 -9.93 15.43
CA ILE A 92 -16.40 -10.22 14.35
C ILE A 92 -16.27 -11.70 13.92
N ALA A 93 -15.04 -12.21 13.76
CA ALA A 93 -14.80 -13.61 13.42
C ALA A 93 -15.37 -14.59 14.46
N LYS A 94 -15.23 -14.28 15.76
CA LYS A 94 -15.85 -15.02 16.86
C LYS A 94 -17.37 -15.00 16.75
N SER A 95 -17.99 -13.82 16.54
CA SER A 95 -19.44 -13.68 16.40
C SER A 95 -19.99 -14.51 15.24
N ILE A 96 -19.28 -14.58 14.12
CA ILE A 96 -19.63 -15.43 12.97
C ILE A 96 -19.63 -16.91 13.38
N VAL A 97 -18.61 -17.37 14.07
CA VAL A 97 -18.46 -18.79 14.50
C VAL A 97 -19.53 -19.16 15.54
N GLU A 98 -19.92 -18.21 16.40
CA GLU A 98 -20.99 -18.38 17.40
C GLU A 98 -22.40 -18.31 16.80
N GLY A 99 -22.55 -18.13 15.48
CA GLY A 99 -23.85 -18.06 14.81
C GLY A 99 -24.56 -16.70 14.91
N LYS A 100 -23.90 -15.67 15.47
CA LYS A 100 -24.44 -14.30 15.59
C LYS A 100 -24.31 -13.47 14.31
N GLY A 101 -23.74 -14.07 13.25
CA GLY A 101 -23.47 -13.39 12.00
C GLY A 101 -22.34 -12.36 12.08
N TYR A 102 -22.27 -11.46 11.09
CA TYR A 102 -21.25 -10.41 11.03
C TYR A 102 -21.61 -9.26 11.98
N SER A 103 -21.22 -9.37 13.24
CA SER A 103 -21.69 -8.53 14.36
C SER A 103 -20.61 -8.33 15.44
N SER A 104 -20.90 -7.44 16.39
CA SER A 104 -20.19 -7.29 17.67
C SER A 104 -18.67 -7.13 17.53
N PRO A 105 -18.18 -5.98 17.01
CA PRO A 105 -16.76 -5.77 16.76
C PRO A 105 -15.92 -5.59 18.03
N PHE A 106 -16.54 -5.37 19.19
CA PHE A 106 -15.85 -5.05 20.44
C PHE A 106 -16.01 -6.14 21.51
N PHE A 107 -15.03 -6.23 22.43
CA PHE A 107 -15.16 -7.01 23.64
C PHE A 107 -16.21 -6.37 24.58
N GLY A 108 -16.97 -7.17 25.29
CA GLY A 108 -17.95 -6.68 26.28
C GLY A 108 -19.36 -7.19 26.09
N GLY A 109 -19.68 -7.81 24.97
CA GLY A 109 -21.01 -8.38 24.71
C GLY A 109 -21.50 -8.23 23.29
N ASP A 110 -22.78 -8.52 23.09
CA ASP A 110 -23.42 -8.37 21.79
C ASP A 110 -23.80 -6.90 21.55
N THR A 111 -23.40 -6.37 20.42
CA THR A 111 -23.69 -5.00 20.00
C THR A 111 -24.45 -4.92 18.67
N GLY A 112 -24.95 -6.07 18.19
CA GLY A 112 -25.70 -6.18 16.93
C GLY A 112 -24.80 -6.16 15.69
N PRO A 113 -25.44 -6.09 14.50
CA PRO A 113 -24.76 -6.13 13.21
C PRO A 113 -23.75 -5.00 13.06
N THR A 114 -22.66 -5.28 12.32
CA THR A 114 -21.59 -4.31 12.09
C THR A 114 -21.14 -4.28 10.62
N SER A 115 -20.60 -3.16 10.18
CA SER A 115 -19.75 -2.98 9.02
C SER A 115 -18.46 -2.23 9.38
N TRP A 116 -18.06 -2.32 10.64
CA TRP A 116 -16.87 -1.66 11.18
C TRP A 116 -15.59 -2.01 10.44
N ILE A 117 -15.47 -3.27 10.01
CA ILE A 117 -14.34 -3.80 9.23
C ILE A 117 -14.86 -4.36 7.90
N ALA A 118 -14.06 -4.28 6.82
CA ALA A 118 -14.37 -4.91 5.54
C ALA A 118 -14.30 -6.45 5.63
N PRO A 119 -15.08 -7.22 4.82
CA PRO A 119 -15.45 -8.59 5.16
C PRO A 119 -14.38 -9.66 4.99
N VAL A 120 -13.44 -9.50 4.04
CA VAL A 120 -12.54 -10.59 3.64
C VAL A 120 -11.68 -11.09 4.81
N TYR A 121 -11.09 -10.20 5.57
CA TYR A 121 -10.16 -10.62 6.63
C TYR A 121 -10.88 -11.20 7.86
N PRO A 122 -11.99 -10.63 8.36
CA PRO A 122 -12.81 -11.29 9.41
C PRO A 122 -13.37 -12.65 8.99
N LEU A 123 -13.77 -12.82 7.71
CA LEU A 123 -14.22 -14.12 7.21
C LEU A 123 -13.09 -15.15 7.16
N LEU A 124 -11.86 -14.75 6.77
CA LEU A 124 -10.68 -15.59 6.84
C LEU A 124 -10.41 -16.03 8.30
N CYS A 125 -10.45 -15.09 9.24
CA CYS A 125 -10.28 -15.40 10.67
C CYS A 125 -11.39 -16.34 11.18
N ALA A 126 -12.65 -16.13 10.76
CA ALA A 126 -13.77 -16.97 11.13
C ALA A 126 -13.61 -18.41 10.61
N ALA A 127 -13.16 -18.58 9.37
CA ALA A 127 -12.86 -19.91 8.81
C ALA A 127 -11.77 -20.63 9.63
N VAL A 128 -10.70 -19.94 10.00
CA VAL A 128 -9.64 -20.51 10.84
C VAL A 128 -10.15 -20.81 12.25
N PHE A 129 -10.94 -19.92 12.85
CA PHE A 129 -11.54 -20.14 14.16
C PHE A 129 -12.51 -21.34 14.19
N ARG A 130 -13.27 -21.54 13.10
CA ARG A 130 -14.17 -22.68 12.95
C ARG A 130 -13.42 -24.02 12.94
N LEU A 131 -12.23 -24.05 12.33
CA LEU A 131 -11.43 -25.26 12.16
C LEU A 131 -10.51 -25.54 13.34
N PHE A 132 -9.92 -24.51 13.94
CA PHE A 132 -8.85 -24.64 14.92
C PHE A 132 -9.22 -24.11 16.33
N GLY A 133 -10.43 -23.59 16.49
CA GLY A 133 -10.94 -23.05 17.76
C GLY A 133 -10.78 -21.53 17.89
N VAL A 134 -11.76 -20.90 18.54
CA VAL A 134 -11.80 -19.45 18.75
C VAL A 134 -10.71 -19.06 19.76
N TYR A 135 -9.83 -18.12 19.38
CA TYR A 135 -8.70 -17.64 20.16
C TYR A 135 -7.73 -18.74 20.65
N SER A 136 -7.70 -19.88 19.98
CA SER A 136 -6.77 -20.96 20.33
C SER A 136 -5.35 -20.65 19.84
N VAL A 137 -4.36 -21.32 20.45
CA VAL A 137 -2.96 -21.28 19.99
C VAL A 137 -2.85 -21.76 18.54
N ALA A 138 -3.60 -22.81 18.18
CA ALA A 138 -3.62 -23.34 16.82
C ALA A 138 -4.11 -22.30 15.81
N SER A 139 -5.21 -21.57 16.11
CA SER A 139 -5.69 -20.49 15.24
C SER A 139 -4.68 -19.34 15.13
N ALA A 140 -3.99 -18.99 16.22
CA ALA A 140 -2.94 -17.95 16.17
C ALA A 140 -1.80 -18.36 15.24
N VAL A 141 -1.30 -19.60 15.38
CA VAL A 141 -0.23 -20.15 14.53
C VAL A 141 -0.65 -20.15 13.05
N VAL A 142 -1.85 -20.66 12.75
CA VAL A 142 -2.34 -20.73 11.36
C VAL A 142 -2.52 -19.33 10.75
N LEU A 143 -3.09 -18.36 11.48
CA LEU A 143 -3.28 -17.00 10.98
C LEU A 143 -1.94 -16.28 10.78
N LEU A 144 -0.98 -16.44 11.70
CA LEU A 144 0.37 -15.87 11.52
C LEU A 144 1.12 -16.58 10.39
N PHE A 145 0.95 -17.90 10.21
CA PHE A 145 1.48 -18.63 9.06
C PHE A 145 0.97 -18.05 7.75
N LEU A 146 -0.34 -17.83 7.61
CA LEU A 146 -0.94 -17.22 6.43
C LEU A 146 -0.42 -15.79 6.18
N GLN A 147 -0.23 -14.99 7.22
CA GLN A 147 0.38 -13.67 7.09
C GLN A 147 1.84 -13.75 6.62
N CYS A 148 2.62 -14.71 7.13
CA CYS A 148 3.99 -14.94 6.67
C CYS A 148 4.04 -15.37 5.18
N LEU A 149 3.07 -16.19 4.72
CA LEU A 149 2.93 -16.52 3.30
C LEU A 149 2.63 -15.27 2.45
N MET A 150 1.70 -14.42 2.89
CA MET A 150 1.37 -13.17 2.18
C MET A 150 2.56 -12.22 2.14
N ALA A 151 3.30 -12.05 3.24
CA ALA A 151 4.50 -11.22 3.29
C ALA A 151 5.64 -11.76 2.39
N ALA A 152 5.78 -13.08 2.30
CA ALA A 152 6.74 -13.72 1.39
C ALA A 152 6.33 -13.53 -0.07
N ALA A 153 5.04 -13.65 -0.39
CA ALA A 153 4.50 -13.38 -1.73
C ALA A 153 4.70 -11.92 -2.14
N THR A 154 4.67 -10.98 -1.18
CA THR A 154 4.98 -9.57 -1.42
C THR A 154 6.39 -9.37 -1.96
N SER A 155 7.39 -10.18 -1.55
CA SER A 155 8.74 -10.12 -2.13
C SER A 155 8.73 -10.38 -3.65
N ILE A 156 7.93 -11.38 -4.08
CA ILE A 156 7.76 -11.67 -5.51
C ILE A 156 7.06 -10.53 -6.23
N ALA A 157 6.03 -9.94 -5.60
CA ALA A 157 5.29 -8.81 -6.16
C ALA A 157 6.19 -7.57 -6.33
N ILE A 158 7.06 -7.25 -5.36
CA ILE A 158 8.06 -6.17 -5.46
C ILE A 158 8.98 -6.38 -6.66
N TYR A 159 9.54 -7.59 -6.82
CA TYR A 159 10.37 -7.89 -7.98
C TYR A 159 9.60 -7.74 -9.29
N ALA A 160 8.38 -8.29 -9.35
CA ALA A 160 7.55 -8.26 -10.55
C ALA A 160 7.12 -6.83 -10.92
N LEU A 161 6.83 -5.98 -9.92
CA LEU A 161 6.51 -4.56 -10.11
C LEU A 161 7.75 -3.79 -10.58
N GLY A 162 8.89 -3.97 -9.92
CA GLY A 162 10.14 -3.32 -10.29
C GLY A 162 10.59 -3.67 -11.70
N ALA A 163 10.47 -4.95 -12.11
CA ALA A 163 10.83 -5.41 -13.45
C ALA A 163 9.96 -4.79 -14.57
N ARG A 164 8.71 -4.38 -14.24
CA ARG A 164 7.78 -3.72 -15.18
C ARG A 164 7.97 -2.20 -15.24
N THR A 165 8.61 -1.62 -14.23
CA THR A 165 8.64 -0.17 -14.05
C THR A 165 10.07 0.37 -14.01
N VAL A 166 10.71 0.32 -12.87
CA VAL A 166 12.01 0.97 -12.60
C VAL A 166 13.22 0.08 -12.88
N GLY A 167 13.00 -1.13 -13.35
CA GLY A 167 14.03 -2.07 -13.79
C GLY A 167 14.20 -3.31 -12.90
N ALA A 168 14.51 -4.45 -13.53
CA ALA A 168 14.61 -5.74 -12.86
C ALA A 168 15.69 -5.81 -11.77
N ARG A 169 16.80 -5.06 -11.90
CA ARG A 169 17.84 -5.01 -10.87
C ARG A 169 17.37 -4.31 -9.61
N ALA A 170 16.71 -3.15 -9.74
CA ALA A 170 16.13 -2.45 -8.60
C ALA A 170 15.05 -3.30 -7.92
N GLY A 171 14.15 -3.92 -8.72
CA GLY A 171 13.15 -4.85 -8.23
C GLY A 171 13.75 -6.03 -7.46
N LEU A 172 14.85 -6.61 -7.94
CA LEU A 172 15.54 -7.74 -7.31
C LEU A 172 16.09 -7.36 -5.91
N TRP A 173 16.80 -6.26 -5.81
CA TRP A 173 17.36 -5.80 -4.55
C TRP A 173 16.26 -5.39 -3.56
N ALA A 174 15.26 -4.67 -4.02
CA ALA A 174 14.11 -4.31 -3.17
C ALA A 174 13.39 -5.57 -2.64
N ALA A 175 13.18 -6.59 -3.49
CA ALA A 175 12.58 -7.86 -3.10
C ALA A 175 13.40 -8.61 -2.04
N TRP A 176 14.74 -8.67 -2.18
CA TRP A 176 15.60 -9.26 -1.18
C TRP A 176 15.63 -8.48 0.13
N ILE A 177 15.73 -7.15 0.06
CA ILE A 177 15.66 -6.31 1.27
C ILE A 177 14.33 -6.54 2.01
N TRP A 178 13.20 -6.60 1.29
CA TRP A 178 11.90 -6.94 1.89
C TRP A 178 11.91 -8.33 2.52
N ALA A 179 12.47 -9.33 1.82
CA ALA A 179 12.47 -10.72 2.27
C ALA A 179 13.26 -10.92 3.57
N VAL A 180 14.43 -10.26 3.73
CA VAL A 180 15.37 -10.54 4.82
C VAL A 180 15.41 -9.48 5.92
N SER A 181 14.97 -8.24 5.67
CA SER A 181 15.10 -7.15 6.64
C SER A 181 14.07 -7.24 7.76
N PRO A 182 14.50 -7.27 9.04
CA PRO A 182 13.60 -7.31 10.19
C PRO A 182 12.65 -6.11 10.31
N ILE A 183 12.98 -4.99 9.65
CA ILE A 183 12.15 -3.77 9.65
C ILE A 183 10.72 -4.07 9.15
N PHE A 184 10.60 -5.00 8.17
CA PHE A 184 9.32 -5.38 7.56
C PHE A 184 8.67 -6.62 8.19
N PHE A 185 9.21 -7.14 9.32
CA PHE A 185 8.67 -8.35 9.95
C PHE A 185 7.55 -8.04 10.93
N ARG A 186 7.56 -6.87 11.58
CA ARG A 186 6.70 -6.56 12.73
C ARG A 186 5.24 -6.97 12.56
N TRP A 187 4.59 -6.51 11.48
CA TRP A 187 3.16 -6.71 11.32
C TRP A 187 2.78 -8.16 10.98
N PRO A 188 3.43 -8.84 10.00
CA PRO A 188 3.08 -10.22 9.67
C PRO A 188 3.38 -11.23 10.77
N VAL A 189 4.27 -10.93 11.71
CA VAL A 189 4.69 -11.90 12.74
C VAL A 189 4.07 -11.70 14.12
N SER A 190 3.42 -10.55 14.37
CA SER A 190 2.99 -10.21 15.74
C SER A 190 1.55 -9.73 15.88
N TRP A 191 0.87 -9.43 14.77
CA TRP A 191 -0.50 -8.91 14.83
C TRP A 191 -1.36 -9.42 13.69
N ILE A 192 -2.38 -10.20 14.03
CA ILE A 192 -3.35 -10.73 13.07
C ILE A 192 -4.31 -9.61 12.66
N TRP A 193 -4.00 -9.02 11.49
CA TRP A 193 -4.73 -7.90 10.92
C TRP A 193 -4.56 -7.86 9.40
N ASP A 194 -5.34 -7.04 8.70
CA ASP A 194 -5.41 -6.95 7.23
C ASP A 194 -4.20 -6.26 6.57
N PHE A 195 -3.27 -5.66 7.33
CA PHE A 195 -2.17 -4.84 6.77
C PHE A 195 -1.26 -5.60 5.82
N THR A 196 -0.88 -6.82 6.17
CA THR A 196 0.00 -7.66 5.34
C THR A 196 -0.70 -8.09 4.04
N ALA A 197 -1.97 -8.45 4.12
CA ALA A 197 -2.79 -8.74 2.94
C ALA A 197 -2.95 -7.49 2.07
N THR A 198 -3.16 -6.32 2.68
CA THR A 198 -3.29 -5.04 1.97
C THR A 198 -2.01 -4.69 1.21
N ALA A 199 -0.81 -4.85 1.81
CA ALA A 199 0.46 -4.59 1.14
C ALA A 199 0.67 -5.47 -0.09
N LEU A 200 0.36 -6.77 0.02
CA LEU A 200 0.40 -7.67 -1.13
C LEU A 200 -0.60 -7.26 -2.22
N LEU A 201 -1.83 -6.98 -1.83
CA LEU A 201 -2.91 -6.65 -2.77
C LEU A 201 -2.69 -5.29 -3.45
N VAL A 202 -2.10 -4.28 -2.79
CA VAL A 202 -1.70 -3.02 -3.42
C VAL A 202 -0.68 -3.29 -4.53
N SER A 203 0.42 -3.99 -4.22
CA SER A 203 1.43 -4.34 -5.23
C SER A 203 0.83 -5.14 -6.40
N LEU A 204 -0.06 -6.10 -6.14
CA LEU A 204 -0.76 -6.87 -7.18
C LEU A 204 -1.73 -6.00 -8.00
N ALA A 205 -2.42 -5.04 -7.36
CA ALA A 205 -3.31 -4.09 -8.04
C ALA A 205 -2.53 -3.21 -9.03
N LEU A 206 -1.35 -2.71 -8.62
CA LEU A 206 -0.47 -1.95 -9.51
C LEU A 206 0.04 -2.81 -10.68
N ILE A 207 0.53 -4.03 -10.40
CA ILE A 207 1.00 -4.97 -11.43
C ILE A 207 -0.09 -5.27 -12.46
N THR A 208 -1.29 -5.61 -11.98
CA THR A 208 -2.41 -5.94 -12.88
C THR A 208 -2.91 -4.75 -13.67
N THR A 209 -2.83 -3.54 -13.10
CA THR A 209 -3.12 -2.28 -13.78
C THR A 209 -2.14 -2.03 -14.92
N ILE A 210 -0.82 -2.20 -14.68
CA ILE A 210 0.21 -2.05 -15.71
C ILE A 210 0.02 -3.10 -16.82
N ASP A 211 -0.19 -4.37 -16.45
CA ASP A 211 -0.44 -5.44 -17.43
C ASP A 211 -1.69 -5.15 -18.29
N ALA A 212 -2.76 -4.57 -17.72
CA ALA A 212 -3.97 -4.17 -18.43
C ALA A 212 -3.70 -2.96 -19.33
N ALA A 213 -2.94 -1.98 -18.86
CA ALA A 213 -2.55 -0.79 -19.61
C ALA A 213 -1.71 -1.13 -20.85
N GLU A 214 -0.68 -1.96 -20.69
CA GLU A 214 0.28 -2.27 -21.77
C GLU A 214 -0.28 -3.23 -22.83
N LYS A 215 -1.01 -4.26 -22.40
CA LYS A 215 -1.45 -5.34 -23.30
C LYS A 215 -2.90 -5.21 -23.77
N GLY A 216 -3.73 -4.43 -23.08
CA GLY A 216 -5.08 -4.04 -23.49
C GLY A 216 -6.12 -5.16 -23.59
N THR A 217 -5.80 -6.42 -23.23
CA THR A 217 -6.74 -7.53 -23.38
C THR A 217 -7.83 -7.49 -22.31
N LEU A 218 -9.07 -7.84 -22.68
CA LEU A 218 -10.19 -7.91 -21.73
C LEU A 218 -9.87 -8.80 -20.51
N ARG A 219 -9.19 -9.93 -20.69
CA ARG A 219 -8.80 -10.83 -19.60
C ARG A 219 -7.94 -10.12 -18.55
N LEU A 220 -7.01 -9.28 -18.96
CA LEU A 220 -6.14 -8.54 -18.03
C LEU A 220 -6.90 -7.42 -17.32
N TRP A 221 -7.81 -6.75 -18.01
CA TRP A 221 -8.71 -5.78 -17.40
C TRP A 221 -9.62 -6.42 -16.34
N LEU A 222 -10.19 -7.59 -16.63
CA LEU A 222 -11.00 -8.34 -15.65
C LEU A 222 -10.15 -8.82 -14.46
N ARG A 223 -8.90 -9.26 -14.70
CA ARG A 223 -7.97 -9.60 -13.61
C ARG A 223 -7.66 -8.38 -12.73
N MET A 224 -7.42 -7.23 -13.33
CA MET A 224 -7.25 -5.96 -12.61
C MET A 224 -8.48 -5.67 -11.74
N ALA A 225 -9.68 -5.71 -12.32
CA ALA A 225 -10.93 -5.47 -11.59
C ALA A 225 -11.12 -6.43 -10.41
N ALA A 226 -10.83 -7.72 -10.58
CA ALA A 226 -10.93 -8.73 -9.52
C ALA A 226 -9.96 -8.45 -8.36
N VAL A 227 -8.71 -8.04 -8.66
CA VAL A 227 -7.73 -7.69 -7.61
C VAL A 227 -8.14 -6.41 -6.87
N TRP A 228 -8.60 -5.38 -7.58
CA TRP A 228 -9.11 -4.15 -6.95
C TRP A 228 -10.36 -4.40 -6.10
N ALA A 229 -11.27 -5.29 -6.53
CA ALA A 229 -12.45 -5.67 -5.74
C ALA A 229 -12.06 -6.45 -4.48
N LEU A 230 -11.11 -7.38 -4.56
CA LEU A 230 -10.59 -8.10 -3.40
C LEU A 230 -9.88 -7.14 -2.42
N LEU A 231 -9.12 -6.18 -2.94
CA LEU A 231 -8.49 -5.13 -2.12
C LEU A 231 -9.55 -4.28 -1.41
N ALA A 232 -10.61 -3.86 -2.10
CA ALA A 232 -11.72 -3.10 -1.54
C ALA A 232 -12.42 -3.83 -0.37
N LEU A 233 -12.67 -5.13 -0.55
CA LEU A 233 -13.30 -5.99 0.45
C LEU A 233 -12.34 -6.42 1.57
N THR A 234 -11.04 -6.21 1.42
CA THR A 234 -10.03 -6.43 2.47
C THR A 234 -9.76 -5.14 3.24
N ASN A 235 -9.41 -4.07 2.54
CA ASN A 235 -9.17 -2.74 3.08
C ASN A 235 -9.54 -1.69 2.02
N PRO A 236 -10.54 -0.85 2.24
CA PRO A 236 -11.00 0.11 1.24
C PRO A 236 -10.11 1.36 1.11
N ALA A 237 -9.18 1.64 2.03
CA ALA A 237 -8.37 2.86 1.98
C ALA A 237 -7.58 3.02 0.66
N PRO A 238 -6.96 1.96 0.08
CA PRO A 238 -6.28 2.06 -1.20
C PRO A 238 -7.19 2.34 -2.41
N LEU A 239 -8.52 2.25 -2.27
CA LEU A 239 -9.44 2.63 -3.36
C LEU A 239 -9.32 4.10 -3.75
N SER A 240 -8.76 4.95 -2.90
CA SER A 240 -8.41 6.34 -3.25
C SER A 240 -7.47 6.43 -4.46
N VAL A 241 -6.66 5.39 -4.70
CA VAL A 241 -5.73 5.27 -5.84
C VAL A 241 -6.41 4.71 -7.09
N MET A 242 -7.51 3.97 -6.95
CA MET A 242 -8.17 3.27 -8.06
C MET A 242 -8.58 4.17 -9.23
N PRO A 243 -9.13 5.39 -9.04
CA PRO A 243 -9.44 6.28 -10.17
C PRO A 243 -8.22 6.59 -11.04
N PHE A 244 -7.06 6.82 -10.43
CA PHE A 244 -5.81 7.07 -11.15
C PHE A 244 -5.33 5.83 -11.90
N ALA A 245 -5.50 4.64 -11.30
CA ALA A 245 -5.19 3.36 -11.93
C ALA A 245 -6.07 3.11 -13.17
N LEU A 246 -7.37 3.37 -13.08
CA LEU A 246 -8.31 3.24 -14.20
C LEU A 246 -8.01 4.24 -15.31
N LEU A 247 -7.75 5.50 -14.95
CA LEU A 247 -7.38 6.56 -15.92
C LEU A 247 -6.07 6.23 -16.63
N TYR A 248 -5.06 5.75 -15.89
CA TYR A 248 -3.79 5.32 -16.48
C TYR A 248 -4.00 4.17 -17.47
N ALA A 249 -4.72 3.12 -17.06
CA ALA A 249 -4.98 1.96 -17.92
C ALA A 249 -5.79 2.34 -19.17
N ALA A 250 -6.80 3.20 -19.02
CA ALA A 250 -7.61 3.69 -20.14
C ALA A 250 -6.79 4.56 -21.10
N TYR A 251 -5.97 5.47 -20.56
CA TYR A 251 -5.12 6.38 -21.36
C TYR A 251 -4.10 5.61 -22.19
N GLU A 252 -3.33 4.70 -21.59
CA GLU A 252 -2.31 3.91 -22.29
C GLU A 252 -2.95 3.00 -23.36
N ASN A 253 -4.08 2.39 -23.07
CA ASN A 253 -4.82 1.59 -24.04
C ASN A 253 -5.41 2.42 -25.18
N HIS A 254 -5.92 3.61 -24.88
CA HIS A 254 -6.42 4.54 -25.91
C HIS A 254 -5.29 4.95 -26.85
N LYS A 255 -4.13 5.33 -26.29
CA LYS A 255 -2.92 5.70 -27.03
C LYS A 255 -2.43 4.58 -27.96
N ALA A 256 -2.59 3.31 -27.52
CA ALA A 256 -2.26 2.14 -28.32
C ALA A 256 -3.35 1.74 -29.34
N GLY A 257 -4.43 2.53 -29.51
CA GLY A 257 -5.55 2.21 -30.40
C GLY A 257 -6.46 1.07 -29.93
N GLY A 258 -6.37 0.69 -28.64
CA GLY A 258 -7.14 -0.41 -28.06
C GLY A 258 -8.60 -0.07 -27.76
N ARG A 259 -9.43 -1.10 -27.61
CA ARG A 259 -10.87 -0.98 -27.26
C ARG A 259 -11.06 -0.79 -25.75
N TRP A 260 -10.42 0.21 -25.17
CA TRP A 260 -10.37 0.44 -23.74
C TRP A 260 -11.74 0.64 -23.09
N MET A 261 -12.68 1.32 -23.75
CA MET A 261 -14.01 1.61 -23.21
C MET A 261 -14.79 0.34 -22.91
N ARG A 262 -14.79 -0.62 -23.85
CA ARG A 262 -15.42 -1.94 -23.63
C ARG A 262 -14.79 -2.65 -22.43
N SER A 263 -13.47 -2.67 -22.38
CA SER A 263 -12.74 -3.34 -21.27
C SER A 263 -13.00 -2.66 -19.94
N LEU A 264 -13.06 -1.34 -19.90
CA LEU A 264 -13.41 -0.56 -18.70
C LEU A 264 -14.82 -0.88 -18.22
N VAL A 265 -15.82 -0.90 -19.10
CA VAL A 265 -17.21 -1.23 -18.73
C VAL A 265 -17.30 -2.62 -18.11
N PHE A 266 -16.74 -3.64 -18.77
CA PHE A 266 -16.74 -5.01 -18.20
C PHE A 266 -15.98 -5.11 -16.87
N SER A 267 -14.90 -4.33 -16.70
CA SER A 267 -14.17 -4.25 -15.44
C SER A 267 -15.00 -3.62 -14.32
N CYS A 268 -15.70 -2.53 -14.62
CA CYS A 268 -16.63 -1.91 -13.65
C CYS A 268 -17.79 -2.85 -13.28
N VAL A 269 -18.35 -3.56 -14.26
CA VAL A 269 -19.41 -4.56 -14.00
C VAL A 269 -18.87 -5.69 -13.12
N LEU A 270 -17.69 -6.23 -13.42
CA LEU A 270 -17.10 -7.29 -12.58
C LEU A 270 -16.79 -6.78 -11.17
N PHE A 271 -16.18 -5.59 -11.05
CA PHE A 271 -15.92 -4.98 -9.75
C PHE A 271 -17.22 -4.83 -8.95
N GLY A 272 -18.24 -4.23 -9.57
CA GLY A 272 -19.57 -4.08 -8.97
C GLY A 272 -20.19 -5.41 -8.54
N ALA A 273 -20.12 -6.42 -9.40
CA ALA A 273 -20.66 -7.76 -9.10
C ALA A 273 -19.94 -8.43 -7.90
N VAL A 274 -18.62 -8.27 -7.80
CA VAL A 274 -17.84 -8.86 -6.68
C VAL A 274 -18.11 -8.13 -5.37
N VAL A 275 -18.28 -6.81 -5.38
CA VAL A 275 -18.50 -6.04 -4.15
C VAL A 275 -19.99 -5.97 -3.74
N SER A 276 -20.92 -6.19 -4.68
CA SER A 276 -22.37 -6.03 -4.43
C SER A 276 -22.93 -6.93 -3.32
N PRO A 277 -22.51 -8.19 -3.09
CA PRO A 277 -23.02 -8.98 -1.98
C PRO A 277 -22.81 -8.31 -0.62
N TRP A 278 -21.66 -7.65 -0.44
CA TRP A 278 -21.36 -6.90 0.78
C TRP A 278 -22.20 -5.62 0.89
N LEU A 279 -22.35 -4.89 -0.20
CA LEU A 279 -23.14 -3.65 -0.25
C LEU A 279 -24.61 -3.94 -0.01
N ILE A 280 -25.17 -4.99 -0.66
CA ILE A 280 -26.58 -5.43 -0.47
C ILE A 280 -26.80 -5.87 0.98
N ARG A 281 -25.88 -6.68 1.53
CA ARG A 281 -25.95 -7.05 2.96
C ARG A 281 -26.03 -5.81 3.86
N ASN A 282 -25.19 -4.83 3.62
CA ASN A 282 -25.16 -3.62 4.43
C ASN A 282 -26.47 -2.82 4.30
N GLU A 283 -26.97 -2.68 3.07
CA GLU A 283 -28.26 -2.01 2.82
C GLU A 283 -29.42 -2.71 3.54
N VAL A 284 -29.53 -4.03 3.41
CA VAL A 284 -30.56 -4.83 4.07
C VAL A 284 -30.49 -4.72 5.60
N VAL A 285 -29.29 -4.75 6.15
CA VAL A 285 -29.08 -4.78 7.61
C VAL A 285 -29.25 -3.39 8.26
N PHE A 286 -28.78 -2.35 7.59
CA PHE A 286 -28.77 -0.99 8.16
C PHE A 286 -29.89 -0.09 7.63
N GLY A 287 -30.62 -0.51 6.58
CA GLY A 287 -31.59 0.32 5.88
C GLY A 287 -30.97 1.54 5.19
N LYS A 288 -29.66 1.52 4.98
CA LYS A 288 -28.85 2.58 4.34
C LYS A 288 -27.63 1.99 3.66
N LEU A 289 -27.27 2.55 2.51
CA LEU A 289 -26.07 2.16 1.80
C LEU A 289 -24.80 2.52 2.61
N VAL A 290 -24.13 1.50 3.11
CA VAL A 290 -22.79 1.60 3.71
C VAL A 290 -21.82 0.92 2.76
N PHE A 291 -20.89 1.68 2.15
CA PHE A 291 -20.02 1.13 1.11
C PHE A 291 -19.17 -0.03 1.63
N PHE A 292 -18.06 0.17 2.26
CA PHE A 292 -17.21 -0.94 2.70
C PHE A 292 -17.08 -1.04 4.20
N ARG A 293 -16.93 0.12 4.86
CA ARG A 293 -16.76 0.26 6.31
C ARG A 293 -17.58 1.47 6.80
N SER A 294 -18.16 1.35 7.97
CA SER A 294 -18.94 2.42 8.60
C SER A 294 -18.08 3.37 9.43
N ASN A 295 -16.93 2.91 9.94
CA ASN A 295 -16.20 3.53 11.05
C ASN A 295 -15.40 4.80 10.70
N TYR A 296 -15.32 5.21 9.43
CA TYR A 296 -14.43 6.32 9.03
C TYR A 296 -14.64 7.59 9.84
N TRP A 297 -15.89 8.03 10.06
CA TRP A 297 -16.15 9.25 10.79
C TRP A 297 -15.87 9.15 12.28
N PHE A 298 -15.97 7.96 12.85
CA PHE A 298 -15.51 7.71 14.21
C PHE A 298 -13.98 7.76 14.30
N GLU A 299 -13.27 7.10 13.39
CA GLU A 299 -11.81 7.18 13.29
C GLU A 299 -11.35 8.63 13.06
N PHE A 300 -12.07 9.38 12.24
CA PHE A 300 -11.81 10.80 12.02
C PHE A 300 -11.95 11.59 13.32
N HIS A 301 -12.99 11.36 14.11
CA HIS A 301 -13.21 12.03 15.40
C HIS A 301 -12.10 11.72 16.41
N MET A 302 -11.58 10.50 16.45
CA MET A 302 -10.52 10.11 17.39
C MET A 302 -9.28 11.00 17.30
N GLY A 303 -9.03 11.63 16.16
CA GLY A 303 -7.94 12.61 15.99
C GLY A 303 -8.42 14.07 15.99
N ASN A 304 -9.73 14.37 15.88
CA ASN A 304 -10.26 15.69 15.58
C ASN A 304 -11.28 16.14 16.64
N PHE A 305 -10.78 16.66 17.76
CA PHE A 305 -11.53 17.30 18.82
C PHE A 305 -10.66 18.39 19.48
N HIS A 306 -11.26 19.34 20.19
CA HIS A 306 -10.52 20.43 20.82
C HIS A 306 -9.55 19.91 21.90
N GLY A 307 -8.29 20.34 21.82
CA GLY A 307 -7.21 19.85 22.68
C GLY A 307 -6.64 18.49 22.27
N SER A 308 -7.01 17.96 21.09
CA SER A 308 -6.40 16.75 20.53
C SER A 308 -4.90 16.98 20.27
N ASN A 309 -4.10 15.94 20.54
CA ASN A 309 -2.70 15.94 20.13
C ASN A 309 -2.49 15.43 18.68
N GLY A 310 -3.57 15.22 17.93
CA GLY A 310 -3.53 14.72 16.55
C GLY A 310 -3.37 13.21 16.38
N MET A 311 -3.26 12.48 17.48
CA MET A 311 -3.20 11.03 17.52
C MET A 311 -4.60 10.46 17.82
N GLY A 312 -4.83 9.20 17.45
CA GLY A 312 -6.08 8.53 17.77
C GLY A 312 -6.30 8.41 19.28
N PHE A 313 -7.23 9.16 19.84
CA PHE A 313 -7.56 9.10 21.25
C PHE A 313 -8.48 7.90 21.55
N THR A 314 -7.90 6.87 22.17
CA THR A 314 -8.63 5.63 22.48
C THR A 314 -9.63 5.77 23.62
N GLY A 315 -9.63 6.86 24.37
CA GLY A 315 -10.55 7.10 25.48
C GLY A 315 -12.02 7.18 25.09
N VAL A 316 -12.34 7.44 23.81
CA VAL A 316 -13.69 7.38 23.25
C VAL A 316 -13.98 6.07 22.52
N HIS A 317 -13.00 5.14 22.46
CA HIS A 317 -13.16 3.91 21.68
C HIS A 317 -14.00 2.86 22.43
N PRO A 318 -15.07 2.30 21.82
CA PRO A 318 -15.96 1.34 22.48
C PRO A 318 -15.23 0.07 22.95
N GLY A 319 -14.14 -0.33 22.30
CA GLY A 319 -13.32 -1.46 22.71
C GLY A 319 -12.45 -1.22 23.96
N VAL A 320 -12.39 0.02 24.46
CA VAL A 320 -11.54 0.43 25.60
C VAL A 320 -12.38 1.07 26.71
N ASN A 321 -13.38 1.90 26.36
CA ASN A 321 -14.20 2.65 27.29
C ASN A 321 -15.57 1.99 27.47
N PRO A 322 -15.90 1.45 28.67
CA PRO A 322 -17.20 0.81 28.91
C PRO A 322 -18.40 1.72 28.70
N LYS A 323 -18.31 3.02 28.99
CA LYS A 323 -19.38 3.98 28.76
C LYS A 323 -19.67 4.12 27.25
N GLU A 324 -18.63 4.20 26.45
CA GLU A 324 -18.75 4.27 24.99
C GLU A 324 -19.21 2.93 24.40
N PHE A 325 -18.82 1.81 24.98
CA PHE A 325 -19.35 0.50 24.62
C PHE A 325 -20.88 0.43 24.82
N HIS A 326 -21.38 0.84 25.99
CA HIS A 326 -22.82 0.84 26.27
C HIS A 326 -23.59 1.83 25.38
N LYS A 327 -22.99 3.00 25.08
CA LYS A 327 -23.55 3.99 24.16
C LYS A 327 -23.65 3.42 22.74
N TYR A 328 -22.58 2.77 22.25
CA TYR A 328 -22.57 2.11 20.95
C TYR A 328 -23.62 0.98 20.87
N ALA A 329 -23.69 0.11 21.87
CA ALA A 329 -24.65 -0.99 21.94
C ALA A 329 -26.10 -0.49 21.96
N ALA A 330 -26.39 0.57 22.73
CA ALA A 330 -27.74 1.14 22.85
C ALA A 330 -28.19 1.92 21.60
N TRP A 331 -27.28 2.61 20.92
CA TRP A 331 -27.62 3.46 19.77
C TRP A 331 -27.54 2.72 18.42
N GLY A 332 -26.77 1.66 18.37
CA GLY A 332 -26.39 0.99 17.13
C GLY A 332 -25.30 1.75 16.38
N GLU A 333 -24.62 1.02 15.49
CA GLU A 333 -23.40 1.47 14.80
C GLU A 333 -23.56 2.79 14.04
N LEU A 334 -24.55 2.88 13.16
CA LEU A 334 -24.66 4.06 12.28
C LEU A 334 -25.03 5.34 13.03
N ARG A 335 -25.88 5.26 14.06
CA ARG A 335 -26.23 6.42 14.89
C ARG A 335 -25.01 6.88 15.70
N TYR A 336 -24.25 5.93 16.24
CA TYR A 336 -23.04 6.20 17.00
C TYR A 336 -21.96 6.89 16.13
N VAL A 337 -21.68 6.35 14.94
CA VAL A 337 -20.72 6.94 14.01
C VAL A 337 -21.16 8.31 13.51
N ASN A 338 -22.48 8.48 13.24
CA ASN A 338 -23.01 9.77 12.80
C ASN A 338 -22.92 10.85 13.89
N TYR A 339 -23.12 10.50 15.16
CA TYR A 339 -22.90 11.41 16.28
C TYR A 339 -21.48 11.97 16.25
N TYR A 340 -20.46 11.11 16.15
CA TYR A 340 -19.06 11.54 16.11
C TYR A 340 -18.68 12.30 14.83
N LYS A 341 -19.38 12.02 13.71
CA LYS A 341 -19.27 12.85 12.52
C LYS A 341 -19.69 14.30 12.82
N HIS A 342 -20.84 14.52 13.45
CA HIS A 342 -21.32 15.86 13.80
C HIS A 342 -20.39 16.57 14.79
N GLU A 343 -19.91 15.89 15.82
CA GLU A 343 -18.93 16.42 16.76
C GLU A 343 -17.66 16.90 16.06
N SER A 344 -17.16 16.12 15.09
CA SER A 344 -15.96 16.49 14.34
C SER A 344 -16.18 17.71 13.44
N PHE A 345 -17.35 17.81 12.79
CA PHE A 345 -17.65 19.01 11.99
C PHE A 345 -17.83 20.25 12.87
N ALA A 346 -18.48 20.14 14.03
CA ALA A 346 -18.58 21.22 15.00
C ALA A 346 -17.19 21.69 15.47
N PHE A 347 -16.29 20.75 15.73
CA PHE A 347 -14.88 21.07 16.03
C PHE A 347 -14.21 21.86 14.89
N ILE A 348 -14.32 21.39 13.65
CA ILE A 348 -13.70 22.06 12.49
C ILE A 348 -14.24 23.48 12.31
N GLN A 349 -15.56 23.65 12.44
CA GLN A 349 -16.20 24.96 12.32
C GLN A 349 -15.76 25.92 13.41
N LYS A 350 -15.60 25.44 14.64
CA LYS A 350 -15.23 26.26 15.78
C LYS A 350 -13.74 26.53 15.90
N TYR A 351 -12.91 25.56 15.47
CA TYR A 351 -11.44 25.61 15.62
C TYR A 351 -10.71 25.24 14.31
N PRO A 352 -10.94 25.98 13.20
CA PRO A 352 -10.39 25.60 11.88
C PRO A 352 -8.85 25.65 11.84
N SER A 353 -8.22 26.59 12.54
CA SER A 353 -6.75 26.68 12.62
C SER A 353 -6.12 25.48 13.35
N GLU A 354 -6.77 25.00 14.41
CA GLU A 354 -6.33 23.79 15.12
C GLU A 354 -6.43 22.56 14.22
N PHE A 355 -7.53 22.40 13.49
CA PHE A 355 -7.68 21.30 12.51
C PHE A 355 -6.60 21.32 11.43
N ILE A 356 -6.27 22.51 10.88
CA ILE A 356 -5.19 22.64 9.88
C ILE A 356 -3.83 22.28 10.50
N ALA A 357 -3.51 22.81 11.68
CA ALA A 357 -2.26 22.50 12.38
C ALA A 357 -2.12 20.99 12.67
N LEU A 358 -3.19 20.35 13.16
CA LEU A 358 -3.22 18.91 13.38
C LEU A 358 -3.01 18.12 12.08
N THR A 359 -3.62 18.54 10.98
CA THR A 359 -3.47 17.89 9.67
C THR A 359 -2.04 17.99 9.14
N LEU A 360 -1.38 19.14 9.29
CA LEU A 360 0.02 19.33 8.90
C LEU A 360 0.96 18.46 9.74
N HIS A 361 0.78 18.42 11.06
CA HIS A 361 1.55 17.53 11.93
C HIS A 361 1.38 16.07 11.57
N ARG A 362 0.16 15.62 11.29
CA ARG A 362 -0.13 14.23 10.88
C ARG A 362 0.50 13.87 9.54
N THR A 363 0.57 14.82 8.62
CA THR A 363 1.28 14.63 7.35
C THR A 363 2.74 14.32 7.60
N LEU A 364 3.42 15.05 8.46
CA LEU A 364 4.80 14.77 8.85
C LEU A 364 4.91 13.41 9.57
N TRP A 365 4.05 13.17 10.57
CA TRP A 365 4.10 11.94 11.37
C TRP A 365 3.81 10.65 10.58
N PHE A 366 3.05 10.72 9.50
CA PHE A 366 2.85 9.57 8.61
C PHE A 366 4.16 9.13 7.97
N TRP A 367 5.05 10.07 7.67
CA TRP A 367 6.30 9.82 6.94
C TRP A 367 7.52 9.65 7.84
N ASP A 368 7.62 10.37 8.93
CA ASP A 368 8.77 10.29 9.85
C ASP A 368 8.57 9.30 11.00
N GLY A 369 7.35 8.84 11.18
CA GLY A 369 6.94 8.01 12.30
C GLY A 369 6.21 8.80 13.37
N THR A 370 5.26 8.16 14.02
CA THR A 370 4.45 8.76 15.07
C THR A 370 5.31 9.15 16.27
N PRO A 371 5.08 10.31 16.92
CA PRO A 371 5.83 10.74 18.09
C PRO A 371 5.96 9.65 19.15
N LEU A 372 7.15 9.54 19.69
CA LEU A 372 7.64 8.47 20.58
C LEU A 372 6.78 8.22 21.83
N ASN A 373 6.04 9.20 22.27
CA ASN A 373 5.46 9.22 23.63
C ASN A 373 4.10 8.53 23.74
N TYR A 374 3.50 8.07 22.65
CA TYR A 374 2.10 7.65 22.69
C TYR A 374 1.88 6.16 22.92
N TRP A 375 2.78 5.27 22.39
CA TRP A 375 2.55 3.83 22.47
C TRP A 375 3.74 2.98 22.93
N THR A 376 4.96 3.52 22.86
CA THR A 376 6.17 2.82 23.34
C THR A 376 7.32 3.81 23.56
N ARG A 377 8.12 3.60 24.60
CA ARG A 377 9.38 4.31 24.91
C ARG A 377 10.54 4.01 23.93
N GLU A 378 10.28 3.60 22.71
CA GLU A 378 11.32 3.16 21.78
C GLU A 378 11.86 4.35 20.97
N TRP A 379 12.91 4.99 21.46
CA TRP A 379 13.60 6.14 20.85
C TRP A 379 14.15 5.91 19.43
N TRP A 380 14.30 4.64 19.00
CA TRP A 380 14.80 4.24 17.70
C TRP A 380 13.71 4.17 16.60
N LYS A 381 12.43 4.35 16.93
CA LYS A 381 11.32 4.26 15.97
C LYS A 381 11.36 5.28 14.84
N PRO A 382 11.64 6.58 15.07
CA PRO A 382 11.75 7.56 14.00
C PRO A 382 12.82 7.17 12.96
N TRP A 383 13.95 6.64 13.41
CA TRP A 383 15.06 6.24 12.55
C TRP A 383 14.74 5.11 11.58
N LYS A 384 13.65 4.37 11.79
CA LYS A 384 13.17 3.34 10.85
C LYS A 384 12.36 3.94 9.71
N PHE A 385 11.64 4.99 9.98
CA PHE A 385 10.61 5.49 9.09
C PHE A 385 11.10 6.61 8.19
N TRP A 386 11.74 7.63 8.72
CA TRP A 386 12.10 8.79 7.94
C TRP A 386 13.13 8.51 6.84
N PRO A 387 14.19 7.66 7.02
CA PRO A 387 15.13 7.43 5.93
C PRO A 387 14.45 6.74 4.74
N LEU A 388 13.61 5.73 5.00
CA LEU A 388 12.86 5.05 3.94
C LEU A 388 11.87 6.02 3.25
N SER A 389 11.22 6.89 4.01
CA SER A 389 10.32 7.90 3.46
C SER A 389 11.06 8.91 2.59
N LEU A 390 12.16 9.48 3.10
CA LEU A 390 12.97 10.44 2.36
C LEU A 390 13.49 9.85 1.04
N LEU A 391 14.12 8.66 1.11
CA LEU A 391 14.65 7.99 -0.07
C LEU A 391 13.55 7.61 -1.06
N GLY A 392 12.38 7.18 -0.58
CA GLY A 392 11.23 6.86 -1.42
C GLY A 392 10.66 8.09 -2.12
N TRP A 393 10.52 9.22 -1.43
CA TRP A 393 10.09 10.48 -2.03
C TRP A 393 11.09 11.02 -3.06
N LEU A 394 12.39 10.98 -2.75
CA LEU A 394 13.42 11.34 -3.72
C LEU A 394 13.38 10.39 -4.93
N GLY A 395 13.21 9.08 -4.71
CA GLY A 395 13.02 8.10 -5.79
C GLY A 395 11.79 8.41 -6.64
N LEU A 396 10.69 8.85 -6.02
CA LEU A 396 9.49 9.28 -6.74
C LEU A 396 9.76 10.47 -7.66
N ILE A 397 10.53 11.47 -7.20
CA ILE A 397 10.92 12.62 -8.03
C ILE A 397 11.63 12.14 -9.31
N PHE A 398 12.59 11.20 -9.19
CA PHE A 398 13.26 10.64 -10.36
C PHE A 398 12.33 9.81 -11.25
N VAL A 399 11.38 9.08 -10.67
CA VAL A 399 10.34 8.36 -11.42
C VAL A 399 9.44 9.33 -12.17
N CYS A 400 9.01 10.43 -11.55
CA CYS A 400 8.18 11.44 -12.19
C CYS A 400 8.90 12.21 -13.33
N THR A 401 10.22 12.42 -13.22
CA THR A 401 11.02 13.07 -14.26
C THR A 401 11.32 12.13 -15.43
N ARG A 402 11.65 10.87 -15.17
CA ARG A 402 11.99 9.87 -16.20
C ARG A 402 10.77 9.15 -16.80
N ARG A 403 9.63 9.23 -16.14
CA ARG A 403 8.32 8.69 -16.55
C ARG A 403 8.34 7.25 -17.07
N PRO A 404 8.93 6.28 -16.35
CA PRO A 404 8.83 4.87 -16.74
C PRO A 404 7.37 4.40 -16.73
N SER A 405 7.09 3.22 -17.31
CA SER A 405 5.74 2.63 -17.25
C SER A 405 5.20 2.61 -15.80
N GLY A 406 3.96 3.01 -15.60
CA GLY A 406 3.32 3.03 -14.28
C GLY A 406 3.77 4.16 -13.34
N TRP A 407 4.54 5.16 -13.79
CA TRP A 407 5.03 6.24 -12.93
C TRP A 407 3.92 6.96 -12.14
N ILE A 408 2.77 7.19 -12.77
CA ILE A 408 1.62 7.86 -12.14
C ILE A 408 1.01 7.02 -11.02
N LEU A 409 1.15 5.70 -11.07
CA LEU A 409 0.67 4.79 -10.05
C LEU A 409 1.48 4.95 -8.75
N PHE A 410 2.81 5.05 -8.86
CA PHE A 410 3.65 5.37 -7.70
C PHE A 410 3.32 6.73 -7.11
N ALA A 411 3.13 7.76 -7.97
CA ALA A 411 2.74 9.08 -7.52
C ALA A 411 1.38 9.04 -6.78
N SER A 412 0.38 8.35 -7.32
CA SER A 412 -0.94 8.25 -6.68
C SER A 412 -0.89 7.46 -5.37
N VAL A 413 -0.09 6.39 -5.28
CA VAL A 413 0.11 5.65 -4.02
C VAL A 413 0.75 6.51 -2.93
N LEU A 414 1.79 7.29 -3.24
CA LEU A 414 2.47 8.09 -2.22
C LEU A 414 1.72 9.39 -1.87
N VAL A 415 0.99 9.97 -2.83
CA VAL A 415 0.31 11.26 -2.63
C VAL A 415 -1.12 11.08 -2.14
N VAL A 416 -1.88 10.16 -2.75
CA VAL A 416 -3.33 10.07 -2.54
C VAL A 416 -3.72 9.09 -1.43
N TYR A 417 -3.06 7.91 -1.39
CA TYR A 417 -3.38 6.91 -0.36
C TYR A 417 -3.27 7.44 1.08
N PRO A 418 -2.30 8.27 1.46
CA PRO A 418 -2.18 8.73 2.85
C PRO A 418 -3.19 9.79 3.27
N ILE A 419 -3.91 10.45 2.34
CA ILE A 419 -4.81 11.57 2.64
C ILE A 419 -5.82 11.26 3.74
N PRO A 420 -6.55 10.14 3.75
CA PRO A 420 -7.47 9.82 4.83
C PRO A 420 -6.83 9.79 6.21
N TYR A 421 -5.56 9.37 6.29
CA TYR A 421 -4.80 9.30 7.54
C TYR A 421 -4.25 10.66 7.99
N TYR A 422 -3.96 11.57 7.06
CA TYR A 422 -3.64 12.96 7.39
C TYR A 422 -4.85 13.66 8.02
N LEU A 423 -6.04 13.37 7.52
CA LEU A 423 -7.28 13.94 8.00
C LEU A 423 -7.77 13.33 9.32
N ALA A 424 -7.58 12.01 9.50
CA ALA A 424 -8.00 11.30 10.71
C ALA A 424 -6.88 11.27 11.76
N TYR A 425 -6.02 10.28 11.70
CA TYR A 425 -4.77 10.18 12.48
C TYR A 425 -3.83 9.14 11.84
N PRO A 426 -2.51 9.36 11.89
CA PRO A 426 -1.54 8.41 11.38
C PRO A 426 -1.17 7.39 12.45
N VAL A 427 -1.05 6.14 12.04
CA VAL A 427 -0.39 5.08 12.82
C VAL A 427 0.57 4.36 11.90
N ALA A 428 1.72 3.98 12.40
CA ALA A 428 2.78 3.32 11.62
C ALA A 428 2.29 2.11 10.80
N LYS A 429 1.28 1.39 11.30
CA LYS A 429 0.63 0.26 10.62
C LYS A 429 -0.02 0.62 9.29
N TYR A 430 -0.56 1.84 9.15
CA TYR A 430 -1.24 2.27 7.93
C TYR A 430 -0.29 2.47 6.76
N ARG A 431 0.97 2.85 7.05
CA ARG A 431 2.00 2.98 6.03
C ARG A 431 2.47 1.63 5.48
N HIS A 432 2.34 0.55 6.26
CA HIS A 432 2.78 -0.79 5.84
C HIS A 432 2.15 -1.24 4.51
N ALA A 433 0.94 -0.79 4.22
CA ALA A 433 0.25 -1.08 2.95
C ALA A 433 1.00 -0.59 1.69
N ILE A 434 1.84 0.44 1.82
CA ILE A 434 2.59 1.07 0.71
C ILE A 434 4.12 1.00 0.90
N GLU A 435 4.59 0.32 1.94
CA GLU A 435 6.03 0.12 2.16
C GLU A 435 6.74 -0.66 1.04
N PRO A 436 6.11 -1.63 0.36
CA PRO A 436 6.69 -2.28 -0.80
C PRO A 436 7.09 -1.30 -1.92
N GLU A 437 6.19 -0.38 -2.27
CA GLU A 437 6.39 0.64 -3.31
C GLU A 437 7.42 1.67 -2.87
N LEU A 438 7.36 2.09 -1.61
CA LEU A 438 8.32 3.03 -1.02
C LEU A 438 9.75 2.45 -1.02
N LEU A 439 9.89 1.17 -0.66
CA LEU A 439 11.17 0.46 -0.71
C LEU A 439 11.70 0.34 -2.14
N LEU A 440 10.82 -0.01 -3.08
CA LEU A 440 11.21 -0.11 -4.49
C LEU A 440 11.74 1.21 -5.04
N LEU A 441 11.09 2.32 -4.72
CA LEU A 441 11.53 3.67 -5.10
C LEU A 441 12.85 4.05 -4.44
N SER A 442 13.04 3.70 -3.16
CA SER A 442 14.30 3.96 -2.43
C SER A 442 15.48 3.22 -3.06
N VAL A 443 15.29 1.94 -3.41
CA VAL A 443 16.33 1.13 -4.08
C VAL A 443 16.58 1.64 -5.50
N TYR A 444 15.54 2.03 -6.23
CA TYR A 444 15.68 2.64 -7.55
C TYR A 444 16.54 3.91 -7.50
N LEU A 445 16.30 4.80 -6.52
CA LEU A 445 17.14 5.98 -6.31
C LEU A 445 18.61 5.62 -6.13
N ALA A 446 18.91 4.61 -5.31
CA ALA A 446 20.30 4.17 -5.10
C ALA A 446 20.98 3.74 -6.42
N PHE A 447 20.25 3.03 -7.30
CA PHE A 447 20.77 2.66 -8.61
C PHE A 447 20.97 3.85 -9.55
N VAL A 448 20.09 4.84 -9.51
CA VAL A 448 20.22 6.07 -10.29
C VAL A 448 21.48 6.83 -9.87
N LEU A 449 21.62 7.08 -8.57
CA LEU A 449 22.78 7.81 -8.02
C LEU A 449 24.10 7.07 -8.30
N TRP A 450 24.11 5.75 -8.17
CA TRP A 450 25.28 4.95 -8.50
C TRP A 450 25.67 5.05 -9.97
N GLY A 451 24.71 5.07 -10.88
CA GLY A 451 24.94 5.27 -12.31
C GLY A 451 25.56 6.63 -12.63
N GLU A 452 25.03 7.70 -12.04
CA GLU A 452 25.56 9.06 -12.21
C GLU A 452 26.99 9.19 -11.66
N ILE A 453 27.26 8.62 -10.48
CA ILE A 453 28.62 8.64 -9.89
C ILE A 453 29.62 7.95 -10.82
N ARG A 454 29.28 6.78 -11.39
CA ARG A 454 30.16 6.06 -12.32
C ARG A 454 30.47 6.89 -13.57
N LEU A 455 29.51 7.60 -14.11
CA LEU A 455 29.70 8.48 -15.27
C LEU A 455 30.63 9.66 -14.97
N LEU A 456 30.50 10.22 -13.75
CA LEU A 456 31.40 11.31 -13.31
C LEU A 456 32.83 10.87 -13.08
N VAL A 457 33.04 9.69 -12.51
CA VAL A 457 34.39 9.11 -12.27
C VAL A 457 35.01 8.69 -13.59
N GLY A 458 34.27 8.04 -14.49
CA GLY A 458 34.79 7.61 -15.79
C GLY A 458 35.09 8.75 -16.79
N ARG A 459 34.59 9.99 -16.52
CA ARG A 459 34.98 11.19 -17.32
C ARG A 459 36.26 11.85 -16.85
N LYS A 460 36.77 11.46 -15.66
CA LYS A 460 38.01 12.01 -15.09
C LYS A 460 39.23 11.10 -15.29
N SER A 461 39.02 9.89 -15.78
CA SER A 461 40.05 8.94 -16.23
C SER A 461 40.15 8.94 -17.76
#